data_c0e153889afeaaf114e0b65abe9c6206
#
_entry.id   c0e153889afeaaf114e0b65abe9c6206
#
_cell.length_a   1.000
_cell.length_b   1.000
_cell.length_c   1.000
_cell.angle_alpha   90.00
_cell.angle_beta   90.00
_cell.angle_gamma   90.00
#
_symmetry.space_group_name_H-M   'P 1'
#
loop_
_entity.id
_entity.type
_entity.pdbx_description
1 polymer ?
#
loop_
_entity_poly.entity_id
_entity_poly.type
_entity_poly.pdbx_seq_one_letter_code
_entity_poly.pdbx_strand_id
1 'polypeptide(L)'
;MKGILIEPGKAPVVTALPDTLQGIEAMLGCDCMQEVLPRTPAVLLFGVLGKGLNRIYRGHNIYGAILCYGWKNNSLVPMGKEIGRAHV
;
A
#
# COMPACT_ATOMS: atom_id res chain seq x y z
N MET A 1 -0.26 2.38 12.00
CA MET A 1 1.06 2.99 11.76
C MET A 1 1.01 3.94 10.56
N LYS A 2 1.96 4.84 10.46
CA LYS A 2 1.98 5.82 9.38
C LYS A 2 2.32 5.17 8.04
N GLY A 3 1.53 5.48 7.02
CA GLY A 3 1.75 4.99 5.66
C GLY A 3 1.09 5.89 4.65
N ILE A 4 0.98 5.43 3.41
CA ILE A 4 0.37 6.18 2.32
C ILE A 4 -0.84 5.40 1.81
N LEU A 5 -2.00 6.06 1.80
CA LEU A 5 -3.22 5.51 1.22
C LEU A 5 -3.37 6.05 -0.21
N ILE A 6 -3.52 5.15 -1.15
CA ILE A 6 -3.69 5.49 -2.56
C ILE A 6 -5.01 4.92 -3.04
N GLU A 7 -6.03 5.76 -3.20
CA GLU A 7 -7.34 5.35 -3.68
C GLU A 7 -7.48 5.62 -5.18
N PRO A 8 -8.33 4.84 -5.89
CA PRO A 8 -8.54 5.07 -7.32
C PRO A 8 -9.02 6.50 -7.60
N GLY A 9 -8.38 7.16 -8.57
CA GLY A 9 -8.76 8.51 -8.96
C GLY A 9 -8.43 9.61 -7.97
N LYS A 10 -7.72 9.31 -6.89
CA LYS A 10 -7.36 10.31 -5.87
C LYS A 10 -5.85 10.40 -5.70
N ALA A 11 -5.38 11.56 -5.25
CA ALA A 11 -3.98 11.74 -4.92
C ALA A 11 -3.59 10.91 -3.69
N PRO A 12 -2.35 10.41 -3.62
CA PRO A 12 -1.86 9.69 -2.43
C PRO A 12 -1.93 10.58 -1.19
N VAL A 13 -2.29 9.98 -0.06
CA VAL A 13 -2.44 10.68 1.23
C VAL A 13 -1.63 9.95 2.30
N VAL A 14 -0.78 10.70 3.01
CA VAL A 14 -0.08 10.18 4.18
C VAL A 14 -1.07 10.15 5.34
N THR A 15 -1.28 8.98 5.94
CA THR A 15 -2.26 8.82 7.01
C THR A 15 -1.90 7.64 7.91
N ALA A 16 -2.63 7.49 9.00
CA ALA A 16 -2.50 6.31 9.86
C ALA A 16 -3.19 5.13 9.19
N LEU A 17 -2.50 4.01 9.12
CA LEU A 17 -2.99 2.77 8.53
C LEU A 17 -2.98 1.65 9.57
N PRO A 18 -3.80 0.58 9.38
CA PRO A 18 -3.78 -0.56 10.29
C PRO A 18 -2.40 -1.19 10.38
N ASP A 19 -2.04 -1.73 11.53
CA ASP A 19 -0.74 -2.39 11.74
C ASP A 19 -0.87 -3.92 11.88
N THR A 20 -2.06 -4.47 11.67
CA THR A 20 -2.30 -5.90 11.67
C THR A 20 -2.87 -6.35 10.33
N LEU A 21 -2.59 -7.60 9.95
CA LEU A 21 -3.14 -8.17 8.71
C LEU A 21 -4.67 -8.14 8.73
N GLN A 22 -5.27 -8.46 9.88
CA GLN A 22 -6.73 -8.44 10.03
C GLN A 22 -7.30 -7.04 9.77
N GLY A 23 -6.68 -6.00 10.31
CA GLY A 23 -7.11 -4.62 10.09
C GLY A 23 -6.92 -4.19 8.64
N ILE A 24 -5.82 -4.61 8.02
CA ILE A 24 -5.54 -4.31 6.60
C ILE A 24 -6.61 -4.95 5.71
N GLU A 25 -6.90 -6.23 5.93
CA GLU A 25 -7.92 -6.93 5.15
C GLU A 25 -9.31 -6.36 5.37
N ALA A 26 -9.62 -5.94 6.58
CA ALA A 26 -10.89 -5.27 6.86
C ALA A 26 -11.01 -3.95 6.08
N MET A 27 -9.92 -3.18 6.00
CA MET A 27 -9.91 -1.93 5.26
C MET A 27 -10.01 -2.14 3.75
N LEU A 28 -9.37 -3.19 3.23
CA LEU A 28 -9.43 -3.53 1.80
C LEU A 28 -10.73 -4.25 1.43
N GLY A 29 -11.42 -4.84 2.39
CA GLY A 29 -12.66 -5.57 2.17
C GLY A 29 -12.48 -6.97 1.58
N CYS A 30 -11.26 -7.48 1.52
CA CYS A 30 -10.94 -8.80 0.97
C CYS A 30 -9.51 -9.17 1.37
N ASP A 31 -9.10 -10.39 1.01
CA ASP A 31 -7.73 -10.84 1.22
C ASP A 31 -6.76 -9.90 0.50
N CYS A 32 -5.60 -9.70 1.08
CA CYS A 32 -4.62 -8.80 0.50
C CYS A 32 -3.46 -9.55 -0.18
N MET A 33 -2.91 -8.88 -1.19
CA MET A 33 -1.65 -9.25 -1.81
C MET A 33 -0.59 -8.23 -1.42
N GLN A 34 0.67 -8.64 -1.42
CA GLN A 34 1.76 -7.72 -1.12
C GLN A 34 2.79 -7.75 -2.25
N GLU A 35 3.34 -6.57 -2.52
CA GLU A 35 4.40 -6.40 -3.51
C GLU A 35 5.50 -5.55 -2.89
N VAL A 36 6.65 -6.17 -2.61
CA VAL A 36 7.81 -5.44 -2.07
C VAL A 36 8.47 -4.68 -3.20
N LEU A 37 8.69 -3.38 -3.00
CA LEU A 37 9.30 -2.54 -4.03
C LEU A 37 10.80 -2.82 -4.10
N PRO A 38 11.36 -3.04 -5.32
CA PRO A 38 12.80 -3.19 -5.47
C PRO A 38 13.49 -1.86 -5.19
N ARG A 39 14.61 -1.76 -4.66
CA ARG A 39 15.41 -0.55 -4.45
C ARG A 39 14.83 0.47 -3.46
N THR A 40 13.67 0.20 -2.88
CA THR A 40 13.05 1.11 -1.91
C THR A 40 12.55 0.26 -0.75
N PRO A 41 12.83 0.64 0.51
CA PRO A 41 12.35 -0.13 1.65
C PRO A 41 10.86 0.13 1.90
N ALA A 42 10.03 -0.29 0.97
CA ALA A 42 8.59 -0.09 1.00
C ALA A 42 7.86 -1.29 0.42
N VAL A 43 6.61 -1.46 0.81
CA VAL A 43 5.73 -2.53 0.34
C VAL A 43 4.36 -1.98 0.02
N LEU A 44 3.76 -2.48 -1.05
CA LEU A 44 2.38 -2.17 -1.42
C LEU A 44 1.49 -3.32 -1.00
N LEU A 45 0.38 -3.02 -0.33
CA LEU A 45 -0.65 -3.99 0.02
C LEU A 45 -1.95 -3.59 -0.66
N PHE A 46 -2.56 -4.53 -1.37
CA PHE A 46 -3.79 -4.27 -2.12
C PHE A 46 -4.65 -5.53 -2.14
N GLY A 47 -5.95 -5.35 -2.37
CA GLY A 47 -6.89 -6.46 -2.34
C GLY A 47 -6.88 -7.28 -3.62
N VAL A 48 -7.09 -8.60 -3.50
CA VAL A 48 -7.19 -9.50 -4.67
C VAL A 48 -8.50 -9.30 -5.43
N LEU A 49 -9.51 -8.72 -4.79
CA LEU A 49 -10.84 -8.49 -5.36
C LEU A 49 -11.21 -7.00 -5.38
N GLY A 50 -10.21 -6.12 -5.47
CA GLY A 50 -10.43 -4.68 -5.47
C GLY A 50 -11.32 -4.23 -6.64
N LYS A 51 -12.08 -3.15 -6.43
CA LYS A 51 -12.96 -2.57 -7.45
C LYS A 51 -12.41 -1.23 -7.92
N GLY A 52 -12.56 -0.94 -9.21
CA GLY A 52 -12.05 0.29 -9.79
C GLY A 52 -10.55 0.24 -10.03
N LEU A 53 -10.14 0.41 -11.28
CA LEU A 53 -8.72 0.41 -11.63
C LEU A 53 -8.03 1.58 -10.94
N ASN A 54 -7.00 1.29 -10.15
CA ASN A 54 -6.19 2.30 -9.48
C ASN A 54 -5.01 2.69 -10.36
N ARG A 55 -4.15 1.74 -10.66
CA ARG A 55 -2.99 1.99 -11.52
C ARG A 55 -2.40 0.70 -12.04
N ILE A 56 -1.52 0.84 -13.01
CA ILE A 56 -0.75 -0.29 -13.54
C ILE A 56 0.62 -0.25 -12.89
N TYR A 57 1.04 -1.37 -12.34
CA TYR A 57 2.36 -1.52 -11.72
C TYR A 57 3.05 -2.75 -12.30
N ARG A 58 4.22 -2.54 -12.93
CA ARG A 58 5.04 -3.61 -13.55
C ARG A 58 4.21 -4.50 -14.50
N GLY A 59 3.31 -3.88 -15.27
CA GLY A 59 2.46 -4.60 -16.22
C GLY A 59 1.23 -5.24 -15.60
N HIS A 60 1.01 -5.09 -14.28
CA HIS A 60 -0.16 -5.62 -13.59
C HIS A 60 -1.14 -4.51 -13.25
N ASN A 61 -2.41 -4.73 -13.54
CA ASN A 61 -3.46 -3.81 -13.13
C ASN A 61 -3.76 -4.01 -11.64
N ILE A 62 -3.73 -2.92 -10.88
CA ILE A 62 -4.08 -2.93 -9.46
C ILE A 62 -5.43 -2.23 -9.31
N TYR A 63 -6.37 -2.91 -8.68
CA TYR A 63 -7.73 -2.42 -8.47
C TYR A 63 -7.96 -2.12 -6.99
N GLY A 64 -8.83 -1.12 -6.73
CA GLY A 64 -9.16 -0.72 -5.36
C GLY A 64 -8.06 0.06 -4.68
N ALA A 65 -8.16 0.20 -3.37
CA ALA A 65 -7.19 0.95 -2.57
C ALA A 65 -5.85 0.23 -2.48
N ILE A 66 -4.78 1.02 -2.42
CA ILE A 66 -3.43 0.52 -2.18
C ILE A 66 -2.94 1.13 -0.88
N LEU A 67 -2.42 0.30 0.02
CA LEU A 67 -1.79 0.74 1.26
C LEU A 67 -0.28 0.60 1.10
N CYS A 68 0.46 1.69 1.27
CA CYS A 68 1.92 1.68 1.13
C CYS A 68 2.55 1.87 2.49
N TYR A 69 3.38 0.90 2.90
CA TYR A 69 4.10 0.92 4.18
C TYR A 69 5.59 0.91 3.95
N GLY A 70 6.36 1.26 4.97
CA GLY A 70 7.78 0.96 4.98
C GLY A 70 7.99 -0.55 5.12
N TRP A 71 9.14 -1.04 4.67
CA TRP A 71 9.48 -2.46 4.72
C TRP A 71 10.91 -2.62 5.22
N LYS A 72 11.08 -3.34 6.33
CA LYS A 72 12.39 -3.55 6.93
C LYS A 72 12.40 -4.89 7.67
N ASN A 73 13.46 -5.68 7.44
CA ASN A 73 13.62 -7.00 8.09
C ASN A 73 12.39 -7.89 7.88
N ASN A 74 11.84 -7.89 6.66
CA ASN A 74 10.64 -8.66 6.28
C ASN A 74 9.41 -8.31 7.13
N SER A 75 9.30 -7.07 7.58
CA SER A 75 8.18 -6.60 8.38
C SER A 75 7.70 -5.24 7.94
N LEU A 76 6.41 -4.98 8.16
CA LEU A 76 5.83 -3.65 7.97
C LEU A 76 6.40 -2.70 9.03
N VAL A 77 6.83 -1.54 8.60
CA VAL A 77 7.29 -0.47 9.49
C VAL A 77 6.63 0.84 9.06
N PRO A 78 6.58 1.85 9.96
CA PRO A 78 6.03 3.16 9.59
C PRO A 78 6.79 3.75 8.40
N MET A 79 6.05 4.42 7.52
CA MET A 79 6.62 5.08 6.36
C MET A 79 7.42 6.30 6.82
N GLY A 80 8.70 6.37 6.44
CA GLY A 80 9.53 7.53 6.69
C GLY A 80 9.26 8.64 5.67
N LYS A 81 9.61 9.88 6.02
CA LYS A 81 9.40 11.02 5.11
C LYS A 81 10.10 10.84 3.77
N GLU A 82 11.32 10.32 3.79
CA GLU A 82 12.10 10.12 2.56
C GLU A 82 11.44 9.10 1.64
N ILE A 83 10.91 8.02 2.20
CA ILE A 83 10.20 7.00 1.43
C ILE A 83 8.93 7.60 0.84
N GLY A 84 8.18 8.38 1.63
CA GLY A 84 6.98 9.06 1.17
C GLY A 84 7.26 9.99 0.00
N ARG A 85 8.35 10.73 0.01
CA ARG A 85 8.75 11.61 -1.09
C ARG A 85 9.11 10.84 -2.35
N ALA A 86 9.71 9.68 -2.21
CA ALA A 86 10.11 8.86 -3.36
C ALA A 86 8.91 8.29 -4.10
N HIS A 87 7.76 8.15 -3.44
CA HIS A 87 6.57 7.51 -4.00
C HIS A 87 5.39 8.46 -4.20
N VAL A 88 5.50 9.66 -3.74
CA VAL A 88 4.49 10.71 -3.92
C VAL A 88 4.98 11.73 -4.92
#